data_2ef36424982431c1c8da7d17ee366a21
#
_entry.id   2ef36424982431c1c8da7d17ee366a21
#
_cell.length_a   1.000
_cell.length_b   1.000
_cell.length_c   1.000
_cell.angle_alpha   90.00
_cell.angle_beta   90.00
_cell.angle_gamma   90.00
#
_symmetry.space_group_name_H-M   'P 1'
#
loop_
_entity.id
_entity.type
_entity.pdbx_description
1 polymer ?
#
loop_
_entity_poly.entity_id
_entity_poly.type
_entity_poly.pdbx_seq_one_letter_code
_entity_poly.pdbx_strand_id
1 'polypeptide(L)'
;MEQVKVAVVGAGTMGIGIAQLAAMHGHPTYVFDLDRSKVQSALTALEAQLSKRVQNGKMTQQLLESTFANLIVAEDIQPVSYTHLRAHET
;
A
#
# COMPACT_ATOMS: atom_id res chain seq x y z
N MET A 1 18.52 4.06 -12.58
CA MET A 1 17.89 4.87 -11.51
C MET A 1 17.38 3.97 -10.42
N GLU A 2 17.70 4.28 -9.19
CA GLU A 2 17.31 3.43 -8.09
C GLU A 2 15.82 3.53 -7.81
N GLN A 3 15.23 2.40 -7.48
CA GLN A 3 13.83 2.33 -7.13
C GLN A 3 13.65 2.70 -5.65
N VAL A 4 12.74 3.62 -5.39
CA VAL A 4 12.46 4.02 -4.01
C VAL A 4 11.56 2.98 -3.36
N LYS A 5 11.96 2.51 -2.19
CA LYS A 5 11.13 1.63 -1.38
C LYS A 5 10.44 2.47 -0.32
N VAL A 6 9.15 2.25 -0.15
CA VAL A 6 8.34 3.03 0.77
C VAL A 6 7.84 2.11 1.88
N ALA A 7 7.96 2.56 3.12
CA ALA A 7 7.41 1.83 4.26
C ALA A 7 6.33 2.70 4.90
N VAL A 8 5.14 2.14 5.03
CA VAL A 8 4.01 2.83 5.65
C VAL A 8 3.71 2.16 6.98
N VAL A 9 3.81 2.91 8.06
CA VAL A 9 3.52 2.42 9.40
C VAL A 9 2.14 2.92 9.80
N GLY A 10 1.27 1.97 10.07
CA GLY A 10 -0.13 2.28 10.37
C GLY A 10 -1.02 2.02 9.18
N ALA A 11 -1.92 1.06 9.31
CA ALA A 11 -2.79 0.62 8.21
C ALA A 11 -4.17 1.26 8.27
N GLY A 12 -4.29 2.44 8.89
CA GLY A 12 -5.54 3.19 8.89
C GLY A 12 -5.83 3.78 7.53
N THR A 13 -6.95 4.51 7.42
CA THR A 13 -7.42 5.07 6.16
C THR A 13 -6.34 5.90 5.46
N MET A 14 -5.65 6.75 6.23
CA MET A 14 -4.60 7.59 5.66
C MET A 14 -3.40 6.76 5.21
N GLY A 15 -2.99 5.78 6.02
CA GLY A 15 -1.84 4.94 5.67
C GLY A 15 -2.08 4.13 4.41
N ILE A 16 -3.26 3.56 4.28
CA ILE A 16 -3.61 2.80 3.09
C ILE A 16 -3.69 3.69 1.85
N GLY A 17 -4.17 4.92 2.01
CA GLY A 17 -4.19 5.88 0.91
C GLY A 17 -2.78 6.22 0.41
N ILE A 18 -1.85 6.43 1.33
CA ILE A 18 -0.46 6.69 0.99
C ILE A 18 0.16 5.47 0.32
N ALA A 19 -0.10 4.28 0.87
CA ALA A 19 0.44 3.04 0.31
C ALA A 19 -0.09 2.80 -1.10
N GLN A 20 -1.37 3.02 -1.31
CA GLN A 20 -1.98 2.89 -2.64
C GLN A 20 -1.30 3.82 -3.64
N LEU A 21 -1.12 5.08 -3.27
CA LEU A 21 -0.52 6.06 -4.15
C LEU A 21 0.90 5.67 -4.54
N ALA A 22 1.70 5.28 -3.56
CA ALA A 22 3.09 4.88 -3.83
C ALA A 22 3.15 3.64 -4.71
N ALA A 23 2.29 2.65 -4.43
CA ALA A 23 2.28 1.41 -5.20
C ALA A 23 1.82 1.65 -6.64
N MET A 24 0.86 2.55 -6.84
CA MET A 24 0.38 2.90 -8.18
C MET A 24 1.47 3.58 -9.00
N HIS A 25 2.39 4.26 -8.36
CA HIS A 25 3.51 4.90 -9.03
C HIS A 25 4.71 3.97 -9.22
N GLY A 26 4.54 2.68 -8.94
CA GLY A 26 5.56 1.68 -9.20
C GLY A 26 6.60 1.50 -8.10
N HIS A 27 6.35 2.06 -6.92
CA HIS A 27 7.28 1.92 -5.80
C HIS A 27 6.91 0.72 -4.94
N PRO A 28 7.85 -0.19 -4.65
CA PRO A 28 7.59 -1.25 -3.67
C PRO A 28 7.21 -0.61 -2.35
N THR A 29 6.07 -0.99 -1.81
CA THR A 29 5.48 -0.34 -0.65
C THR A 29 5.21 -1.39 0.43
N TYR A 30 5.85 -1.22 1.57
CA TYR A 30 5.73 -2.13 2.70
C TYR A 30 4.74 -1.54 3.69
N VAL A 31 3.72 -2.29 4.02
CA VAL A 31 2.69 -1.84 4.95
C VAL A 31 2.83 -2.61 6.25
N PHE A 32 2.94 -1.89 7.34
CA PHE A 32 3.12 -2.48 8.66
C PHE A 32 2.12 -1.89 9.64
N ASP A 33 1.56 -2.72 10.49
CA ASP A 33 0.76 -2.29 11.64
C ASP A 33 0.95 -3.31 12.75
N LEU A 34 0.91 -2.85 13.99
CA LEU A 34 0.99 -3.74 15.14
C LEU A 34 -0.16 -4.74 15.15
N ASP A 35 -1.28 -4.36 14.59
CA ASP A 35 -2.43 -5.24 14.44
C ASP A 35 -2.50 -5.74 13.00
N ARG A 36 -2.10 -6.99 12.80
CA ARG A 36 -2.09 -7.59 11.46
C ARG A 36 -3.48 -7.67 10.85
N SER A 37 -4.50 -7.81 11.67
CA SER A 37 -5.86 -7.89 11.15
C SER A 37 -6.28 -6.58 10.51
N LYS A 38 -5.77 -5.46 10.99
CA LYS A 38 -6.02 -4.17 10.36
C LYS A 38 -5.41 -4.08 8.97
N VAL A 39 -4.20 -4.63 8.80
CA VAL A 39 -3.55 -4.65 7.49
C VAL A 39 -4.36 -5.48 6.52
N GLN A 40 -4.77 -6.67 6.92
CA GLN A 40 -5.54 -7.55 6.05
C GLN A 40 -6.89 -6.93 5.68
N SER A 41 -7.59 -6.36 6.67
CA SER A 41 -8.87 -5.71 6.42
C SER A 41 -8.72 -4.53 5.49
N ALA A 42 -7.68 -3.73 5.68
CA ALA A 42 -7.45 -2.54 4.86
C ALA A 42 -7.13 -2.93 3.43
N LEU A 43 -6.31 -3.95 3.22
CA LEU A 43 -5.96 -4.40 1.88
C LEU A 43 -7.15 -5.05 1.18
N THR A 44 -7.96 -5.81 1.91
CA THR A 44 -9.17 -6.40 1.35
C THR A 44 -10.16 -5.32 0.90
N ALA A 45 -10.34 -4.29 1.73
CA ALA A 45 -11.21 -3.18 1.37
C ALA A 45 -10.66 -2.41 0.16
N LEU A 46 -9.35 -2.21 0.11
CA LEU A 46 -8.72 -1.53 -1.01
C LEU A 46 -8.91 -2.33 -2.31
N GLU A 47 -8.74 -3.64 -2.25
CA GLU A 47 -8.94 -4.48 -3.43
C GLU A 47 -10.37 -4.37 -3.96
N ALA A 48 -11.35 -4.42 -3.07
CA ALA A 48 -12.74 -4.27 -3.47
C ALA A 48 -13.00 -2.90 -4.12
N GLN A 49 -12.41 -1.86 -3.56
CA GLN A 49 -12.57 -0.50 -4.07
C GLN A 49 -11.95 -0.35 -5.45
N LEU A 50 -10.73 -0.86 -5.63
CA LEU A 50 -10.04 -0.76 -6.92
C LEU A 50 -10.69 -1.65 -7.97
N SER A 51 -11.18 -2.83 -7.59
CA SER A 51 -11.91 -3.70 -8.51
C SER A 51 -13.16 -3.01 -9.04
N LYS A 52 -13.83 -2.25 -8.19
CA LYS A 52 -15.00 -1.49 -8.61
C LYS A 52 -14.64 -0.42 -9.64
N ARG A 53 -13.49 0.22 -9.47
CA ARG A 53 -13.00 1.19 -10.46
C ARG A 53 -12.72 0.53 -11.81
N VAL A 54 -12.17 -0.68 -11.77
CA VAL A 54 -11.93 -1.44 -13.01
C VAL A 54 -13.25 -1.73 -13.71
N GLN A 55 -14.26 -2.16 -12.96
CA GLN A 55 -15.58 -2.45 -13.53
C GLN A 55 -16.21 -1.22 -14.15
N ASN A 56 -15.96 -0.06 -13.58
CA ASN A 56 -16.52 1.21 -14.06
C ASN A 56 -15.68 1.86 -15.15
N GLY A 57 -14.62 1.21 -15.59
CA GLY A 57 -13.77 1.73 -16.65
C GLY A 57 -12.85 2.87 -16.23
N LYS A 58 -12.71 3.09 -14.93
CA LYS A 58 -11.87 4.18 -14.39
C LYS A 58 -10.44 3.74 -14.10
N MET A 59 -10.18 2.44 -14.19
CA MET A 59 -8.88 1.87 -13.91
C MET A 59 -8.71 0.62 -14.76
N THR A 60 -7.48 0.36 -15.22
CA THR A 60 -7.23 -0.86 -15.97
C THR A 60 -6.96 -2.02 -15.03
N GLN A 61 -7.28 -3.22 -15.46
CA GLN A 61 -6.97 -4.42 -14.69
C GLN A 61 -5.47 -4.55 -14.50
N GLN A 62 -4.69 -4.17 -15.50
CA GLN A 62 -3.23 -4.24 -15.43
C GLN A 62 -2.70 -3.33 -14.32
N LEU A 63 -3.24 -2.13 -14.20
CA LEU A 63 -2.83 -1.20 -13.15
C LEU A 63 -3.19 -1.73 -11.77
N LEU A 64 -4.37 -2.33 -11.63
CA LEU A 64 -4.78 -2.94 -10.37
C LEU A 64 -3.79 -4.04 -9.96
N GLU A 65 -3.43 -4.92 -10.89
CA GLU A 65 -2.53 -6.01 -10.62
C GLU A 65 -1.14 -5.52 -10.24
N SER A 66 -0.62 -4.52 -10.95
CA SER A 66 0.69 -3.99 -10.65
C SER A 66 0.71 -3.23 -9.32
N THR A 67 -0.39 -2.57 -8.97
CA THR A 67 -0.51 -1.90 -7.68
C THR A 67 -0.38 -2.91 -6.54
N PHE A 68 -1.12 -4.00 -6.62
CA PHE A 68 -1.07 -5.01 -5.57
C PHE A 68 0.25 -5.80 -5.57
N ALA A 69 0.91 -5.92 -6.72
CA ALA A 69 2.23 -6.52 -6.78
C ALA A 69 3.26 -5.68 -6.00
N ASN A 70 3.03 -4.38 -5.91
CA ASN A 70 3.92 -3.47 -5.17
C ASN A 70 3.54 -3.30 -3.71
N LEU A 71 2.39 -3.82 -3.28
CA LEU A 71 1.97 -3.75 -1.88
C LEU A 71 2.41 -5.00 -1.16
N ILE A 72 3.26 -4.83 -0.16
CA ILE A 72 3.86 -5.93 0.56
C ILE A 72 3.52 -5.79 2.04
N VAL A 73 2.96 -6.83 2.63
CA VAL A 73 2.69 -6.84 4.06
C VAL A 73 3.98 -7.13 4.80
N ALA A 74 4.43 -6.19 5.62
CA ALA A 74 5.63 -6.34 6.41
C ALA A 74 5.27 -6.84 7.80
N GLU A 75 5.98 -7.85 8.27
CA GLU A 75 5.74 -8.39 9.61
C GLU A 75 6.47 -7.60 10.67
N ASP A 76 7.51 -6.90 10.27
CA ASP A 76 8.32 -6.12 11.18
C ASP A 76 9.02 -5.02 10.41
N ILE A 77 9.36 -3.94 11.10
CA ILE A 77 10.10 -2.85 10.48
C ILE A 77 11.58 -3.13 10.65
N GLN A 78 12.24 -3.32 9.52
CA GLN A 78 13.65 -3.65 9.51
C GLN A 78 14.47 -2.39 9.25
N PRO A 79 15.68 -2.31 9.81
CA PRO A 79 16.56 -1.14 9.60
C PRO A 79 17.19 -1.19 8.21
N VAL A 80 16.38 -0.99 7.19
CA VAL A 80 16.82 -0.97 5.80
C VAL A 80 16.57 0.42 5.23
N SER A 81 17.02 0.62 3.99
CA SER A 81 16.89 1.91 3.32
C SER A 81 15.48 2.14 2.81
N TYR A 82 14.56 2.40 3.70
CA TYR A 82 13.19 2.79 3.35
C TYR A 82 13.02 4.29 3.47
N THR A 83 12.10 4.83 2.68
CA THR A 83 11.53 6.12 2.97
C THR A 83 10.35 5.86 3.90
N HIS A 84 10.44 6.34 5.12
CA HIS A 84 9.41 6.07 6.13
C HIS A 84 8.31 7.10 6.07
N LEU A 85 7.08 6.60 5.88
CA LEU A 85 5.89 7.43 5.93
C LEU A 85 5.01 6.93 7.06
N ARG A 86 4.74 7.80 8.03
CA ARG A 86 3.90 7.44 9.18
C ARG A 86 2.54 8.06 9.02
N ALA A 87 1.53 7.20 8.98
CA ALA A 87 0.15 7.65 8.76
C ALA A 87 -0.37 8.55 9.87
N HIS A 88 0.15 8.40 11.07
CA HIS A 88 -0.30 9.17 12.23
C HIS A 88 0.66 10.25 12.65
N GLU A 89 1.63 10.53 11.83
CA GLU A 89 2.61 11.56 12.12
C GLU A 89 1.96 12.93 11.98
N THR A 90 2.11 13.75 12.98
CA THR A 90 1.55 15.10 12.97
C THR A 90 2.66 16.13 13.08
#